data_a14edb6f67c50fb21555b73b4919e416
#
_entry.id   a14edb6f67c50fb21555b73b4919e416
#
_cell.length_a   1.000
_cell.length_b   1.000
_cell.length_c   1.000
_cell.angle_alpha   90.00
_cell.angle_beta   90.00
_cell.angle_gamma   90.00
#
_symmetry.space_group_name_H-M   'P 1'
#
loop_
_entity.id
_entity.type
_entity.pdbx_description
1 polymer ?
#
loop_
_entity_poly.entity_id
_entity_poly.type
_entity_poly.pdbx_seq_one_letter_code
_entity_poly.pdbx_strand_id
1 'polypeptide(L)'
;MLRIIQIVDGASSETIKLEGSLHGPWVEEARKAYDPSGTQARRIRLDLSDLTYLDEDGRVLLCEWIRRGAEVTACSRFVSAVLQLEP
;
A
#
# COMPACT_ATOMS: atom_id res chain seq x y z
N MET A 1 14.82 2.35 2.66
CA MET A 1 14.38 1.26 3.52
C MET A 1 12.88 1.28 3.68
N LEU A 2 12.26 0.14 3.71
CA LEU A 2 10.81 0.04 3.83
C LEU A 2 10.43 -0.80 5.03
N ARG A 3 9.45 -0.34 5.79
CA ARG A 3 8.89 -1.11 6.88
C ARG A 3 7.43 -1.39 6.60
N ILE A 4 7.04 -2.64 6.71
CA ILE A 4 5.67 -3.07 6.43
C ILE A 4 5.05 -3.57 7.72
N ILE A 5 3.91 -2.99 8.09
CA ILE A 5 3.19 -3.37 9.30
C ILE A 5 1.81 -3.83 8.90
N GLN A 6 1.46 -5.05 9.29
CA GLN A 6 0.15 -5.60 9.02
C GLN A 6 -0.66 -5.66 10.32
N ILE A 7 -1.84 -5.08 10.29
CA ILE A 7 -2.74 -5.05 11.44
C ILE A 7 -4.05 -5.68 11.02
N VAL A 8 -4.39 -6.80 11.64
CA VAL A 8 -5.64 -7.47 11.34
C VAL A 8 -6.71 -6.92 12.27
N ASP A 9 -7.74 -6.31 11.70
CA ASP A 9 -8.83 -5.66 12.43
C ASP A 9 -10.07 -6.52 12.42
N GLY A 10 -9.96 -7.75 12.90
CA GLY A 10 -11.07 -8.66 12.89
C GLY A 10 -10.99 -9.61 11.70
N ALA A 11 -12.07 -10.33 11.45
CA ALA A 11 -12.07 -11.42 10.48
C ALA A 11 -12.15 -10.94 9.03
N SER A 12 -12.63 -9.71 8.83
CA SER A 12 -12.94 -9.26 7.47
C SER A 12 -12.19 -8.01 7.03
N SER A 13 -11.29 -7.49 7.84
CA SER A 13 -10.52 -6.32 7.43
C SER A 13 -9.10 -6.38 7.95
N GLU A 14 -8.22 -5.73 7.21
CA GLU A 14 -6.81 -5.70 7.51
C GLU A 14 -6.23 -4.36 7.06
N THR A 15 -5.34 -3.80 7.86
CA THR A 15 -4.65 -2.56 7.52
C THR A 15 -3.19 -2.87 7.26
N ILE A 16 -2.68 -2.36 6.15
CA ILE A 16 -1.27 -2.50 5.80
C ILE A 16 -0.67 -1.10 5.82
N LYS A 17 0.28 -0.90 6.72
CA LYS A 17 0.98 0.38 6.84
C LYS A 17 2.36 0.26 6.25
N LEU A 18 2.72 1.19 5.38
CA LEU A 18 4.03 1.26 4.77
C LEU A 18 4.75 2.50 5.28
N GLU A 19 5.98 2.29 5.78
CA GLU A 19 6.81 3.38 6.28
C GLU A 19 8.13 3.40 5.54
N GLY A 20 8.59 4.58 5.17
CA GLY A 20 9.88 4.75 4.55
C GLY A 20 9.81 4.93 3.05
N SER A 21 10.57 4.12 2.32
CA SER A 21 10.71 4.27 0.87
C SER A 21 10.30 3.00 0.15
N LEU A 22 9.38 3.13 -0.77
CA LEU A 22 8.92 2.00 -1.59
C LEU A 22 9.59 2.12 -2.96
N HIS A 23 10.77 1.54 -3.09
CA HIS A 23 11.52 1.61 -4.34
C HIS A 23 12.47 0.43 -4.47
N GLY A 24 12.90 0.15 -5.69
CA GLY A 24 13.88 -0.89 -5.98
C GLY A 24 13.44 -2.25 -5.43
N PRO A 25 14.36 -2.95 -4.76
CA PRO A 25 14.03 -4.28 -4.24
C PRO A 25 12.93 -4.28 -3.18
N TRP A 26 12.66 -3.14 -2.55
CA TRP A 26 11.59 -3.07 -1.56
C TRP A 26 10.22 -3.22 -2.19
N VAL A 27 10.08 -2.91 -3.46
CA VAL A 27 8.81 -3.13 -4.17
C VAL A 27 8.48 -4.61 -4.21
N GLU A 28 9.48 -5.44 -4.49
CA GLU A 28 9.28 -6.89 -4.49
C GLU A 28 8.97 -7.41 -3.09
N GLU A 29 9.63 -6.85 -2.07
CA GLU A 29 9.34 -7.25 -0.70
C GLU A 29 7.89 -6.94 -0.32
N ALA A 30 7.40 -5.79 -0.73
CA ALA A 30 6.02 -5.42 -0.47
C ALA A 30 5.07 -6.36 -1.22
N ARG A 31 5.40 -6.69 -2.46
CA ARG A 31 4.58 -7.59 -3.26
C ARG A 31 4.47 -8.96 -2.62
N LYS A 32 5.56 -9.46 -2.06
CA LYS A 32 5.56 -10.75 -1.37
C LYS A 32 4.80 -10.71 -0.07
N ALA A 33 4.86 -9.58 0.63
CA ALA A 33 4.21 -9.45 1.92
C ALA A 33 2.68 -9.44 1.79
N TYR A 34 2.18 -8.98 0.67
CA TYR A 34 0.75 -8.88 0.48
C TYR A 34 0.37 -9.14 -0.97
N ASP A 35 -0.52 -10.08 -1.18
CA ASP A 35 -1.03 -10.42 -2.50
C ASP A 35 -2.56 -10.35 -2.46
N PRO A 36 -3.15 -9.29 -3.00
CA PRO A 36 -4.60 -9.14 -2.94
C PRO A 36 -5.34 -10.13 -3.82
N SER A 37 -4.67 -10.73 -4.81
CA SER A 37 -5.35 -11.57 -5.79
C SER A 37 -5.67 -12.96 -5.28
N GLY A 38 -4.94 -13.43 -4.28
CA GLY A 38 -5.10 -14.79 -3.80
C GLY A 38 -5.88 -14.94 -2.52
N THR A 39 -6.53 -13.89 -2.08
CA THR A 39 -7.10 -13.90 -0.76
C THR A 39 -8.60 -14.03 -0.75
N GLN A 40 -9.12 -14.22 0.41
CA GLN A 40 -10.54 -14.16 0.68
C GLN A 40 -11.02 -12.72 0.53
N ALA A 41 -12.31 -12.56 0.61
CA ALA A 41 -12.95 -11.26 0.50
C ALA A 41 -12.72 -10.43 1.75
N ARG A 42 -11.48 -10.02 1.97
CA ARG A 42 -11.09 -9.23 3.11
C ARG A 42 -10.93 -7.78 2.66
N ARG A 43 -11.44 -6.86 3.45
CA ARG A 43 -11.27 -5.45 3.13
C ARG A 43 -9.86 -5.03 3.51
N ILE A 44 -9.13 -4.48 2.55
CA ILE A 44 -7.75 -4.06 2.76
C ILE A 44 -7.70 -2.55 2.82
N ARG A 45 -7.05 -2.04 3.85
CA ARG A 45 -6.83 -0.60 4.01
C ARG A 45 -5.33 -0.35 3.96
N LEU A 46 -4.96 0.72 3.28
CA LEU A 46 -3.57 1.11 3.15
C LEU A 46 -3.33 2.40 3.92
N ASP A 47 -2.42 2.36 4.87
CA ASP A 47 -1.99 3.55 5.59
C ASP A 47 -0.64 3.95 5.04
N LEU A 48 -0.61 5.01 4.27
CA LEU A 48 0.59 5.48 3.59
C LEU A 48 1.08 6.81 4.16
N SER A 49 0.64 7.14 5.37
CA SER A 49 0.96 8.44 5.96
C SER A 49 2.45 8.63 6.23
N ASP A 50 3.17 7.53 6.48
CA ASP A 50 4.61 7.58 6.74
C ASP A 50 5.44 7.10 5.57
N LEU A 51 4.84 6.94 4.42
CA LEU A 51 5.56 6.60 3.19
C LEU A 51 6.13 7.90 2.63
N THR A 52 7.46 8.01 2.63
CA THR A 52 8.13 9.26 2.28
C THR A 52 8.59 9.32 0.84
N TYR A 53 8.68 8.18 0.16
CA TYR A 53 9.13 8.14 -1.22
C TYR A 53 8.64 6.87 -1.89
N LEU A 54 8.34 6.97 -3.17
CA LEU A 54 8.08 5.79 -4.01
C LEU A 54 8.56 6.10 -5.43
N ASP A 55 9.13 5.07 -6.07
CA ASP A 55 9.55 5.21 -7.46
C ASP A 55 8.41 4.74 -8.38
N GLU A 56 8.70 4.65 -9.67
CA GLU A 56 7.66 4.27 -10.63
C GLU A 56 7.12 2.86 -10.36
N ASP A 57 8.00 1.93 -10.00
CA ASP A 57 7.56 0.57 -9.71
C ASP A 57 6.69 0.53 -8.45
N GLY A 58 7.04 1.34 -7.45
CA GLY A 58 6.22 1.46 -6.25
C GLY A 58 4.86 2.05 -6.55
N ARG A 59 4.84 3.07 -7.40
CA ARG A 59 3.59 3.68 -7.82
C ARG A 59 2.69 2.66 -8.52
N VAL A 60 3.26 1.89 -9.43
CA VAL A 60 2.49 0.89 -10.16
C VAL A 60 1.93 -0.17 -9.22
N LEU A 61 2.75 -0.60 -8.26
CA LEU A 61 2.29 -1.59 -7.30
C LEU A 61 1.10 -1.08 -6.48
N LEU A 62 1.19 0.13 -5.95
CA LEU A 62 0.11 0.68 -5.15
C LEU A 62 -1.13 0.94 -5.98
N CYS A 63 -0.97 1.40 -7.21
CA CYS A 63 -2.12 1.59 -8.10
C CYS A 63 -2.81 0.26 -8.39
N GLU A 64 -2.03 -0.80 -8.54
CA GLU A 64 -2.59 -2.11 -8.75
C GLU A 64 -3.38 -2.59 -7.55
N TRP A 65 -2.84 -2.39 -6.35
CA TRP A 65 -3.56 -2.76 -5.12
C TRP A 65 -4.88 -1.99 -5.00
N ILE A 66 -4.84 -0.70 -5.30
CA ILE A 66 -6.05 0.12 -5.23
C ILE A 66 -7.07 -0.35 -6.25
N ARG A 67 -6.62 -0.67 -7.45
CA ARG A 67 -7.52 -1.17 -8.50
C ARG A 67 -8.19 -2.46 -8.10
N ARG A 68 -7.51 -3.27 -7.28
CA ARG A 68 -8.06 -4.54 -6.80
C ARG A 68 -8.91 -4.39 -5.55
N GLY A 69 -9.15 -3.17 -5.12
CA GLY A 69 -10.09 -2.91 -4.04
C GLY A 69 -9.48 -2.42 -2.74
N ALA A 70 -8.17 -2.26 -2.67
CA ALA A 70 -7.55 -1.71 -1.47
C ALA A 70 -7.93 -0.24 -1.32
N GLU A 71 -8.15 0.17 -0.09
CA GLU A 71 -8.62 1.51 0.22
C GLU A 71 -7.54 2.29 0.94
N VAL A 72 -7.18 3.47 0.42
CA VAL A 72 -6.19 4.32 1.06
C VAL A 72 -6.87 5.12 2.17
N THR A 73 -6.48 4.88 3.41
CA THR A 73 -7.09 5.56 4.55
C THR A 73 -6.32 6.80 4.96
N ALA A 74 -5.02 6.85 4.65
CA ALA A 74 -4.18 8.01 4.97
C ALA A 74 -2.99 8.02 4.05
N CYS A 75 -2.57 9.20 3.60
CA CYS A 75 -1.35 9.34 2.83
C CYS A 75 -0.89 10.78 2.88
N SER A 76 0.40 10.99 2.61
CA SER A 76 0.96 12.32 2.53
C SER A 76 0.53 12.99 1.22
N ARG A 77 0.73 14.32 1.16
CA ARG A 77 0.44 15.04 -0.08
C ARG A 77 1.28 14.53 -1.24
N PHE A 78 2.54 14.21 -0.95
CA PHE A 78 3.43 13.69 -1.97
C PHE A 78 2.89 12.40 -2.57
N VAL A 79 2.52 11.46 -1.72
CA VAL A 79 2.01 10.17 -2.18
C VAL A 79 0.67 10.35 -2.90
N SER A 80 -0.19 11.19 -2.37
CA SER A 80 -1.48 11.46 -3.00
C SER A 80 -1.30 12.01 -4.42
N ALA A 81 -0.34 12.93 -4.58
CA ALA A 81 -0.06 13.49 -5.90
C ALA A 81 0.50 12.46 -6.85
N VAL A 82 1.43 11.64 -6.37
CA VAL A 82 2.05 10.62 -7.20
C VAL A 82 1.03 9.58 -7.66
N LEU A 83 0.12 9.20 -6.78
CA LEU A 83 -0.91 8.20 -7.10
C LEU A 83 -2.13 8.82 -7.78
N GLN A 84 -2.16 10.13 -7.89
CA GLN A 84 -3.29 10.85 -8.50
C GLN A 84 -4.61 10.54 -7.80
N LEU A 85 -4.57 10.55 -6.48
CA LEU A 85 -5.75 10.25 -5.67
C LEU A 85 -6.63 11.45 -5.43
N GLU A 86 -6.18 12.64 -5.79
CA GLU A 86 -6.95 13.84 -5.58
C GLU A 86 -8.06 13.97 -6.58
N PRO A 87 -9.22 14.43 -6.13
CA PRO A 87 -10.34 14.67 -7.02
C PRO A 87 -10.07 15.80 -8.01
#